data_935e7afe1afcff5b753e907a4c65a793
#
_entry.id   935e7afe1afcff5b753e907a4c65a793
#
_cell.length_a   1.000
_cell.length_b   1.000
_cell.length_c   1.000
_cell.angle_alpha   90.00
_cell.angle_beta   90.00
_cell.angle_gamma   90.00
#
_symmetry.space_group_name_H-M   'P 1'
#
loop_
_entity.id
_entity.type
_entity.pdbx_description
1 polymer ?
#
loop_
_entity_poly.entity_id
_entity_poly.type
_entity_poly.pdbx_seq_one_letter_code
_entity_poly.pdbx_strand_id
1 'polypeptide(L)'
;EVVYPEHGFLMYPLGAMASGATPVKAAEDDFTTSVDAILGVVTDRTKMVFVANPNNPTGTYISNAEMQRLRAGLPDDVMLVIDSAYAEFVSRNDYNAGIEMVEAHDNVVMTRTFSKIYGLGGLRLGWAYCPEEIAMVFHRVRGPFNVNAGALAAGLAALLDVAHTDAARAHNDQWLAWMQDECNRLQLSFIPSVGNFLTIKFDDAGPGSAAAAQEFLSARGILPRGIAAYGLAAY
;
A
#
# COMPACT_ATOMS: atom_id res chain seq x y z
N GLU A 1 -2.71 -2.50 -20.71
CA GLU A 1 -1.66 -2.08 -19.78
C GLU A 1 -2.23 -1.80 -18.41
N VAL A 2 -1.41 -2.06 -17.38
CA VAL A 2 -1.70 -1.73 -15.98
C VAL A 2 -0.55 -0.87 -15.47
N VAL A 3 -0.85 0.38 -15.11
CA VAL A 3 0.14 1.35 -14.61
C VAL A 3 0.20 1.28 -13.08
N TYR A 4 1.40 1.42 -12.51
CA TYR A 4 1.62 1.46 -11.06
C TYR A 4 2.93 2.22 -10.74
N PRO A 5 3.07 2.81 -9.53
CA PRO A 5 4.30 3.49 -9.10
C PRO A 5 5.49 2.52 -9.07
N GLU A 6 6.70 3.01 -9.31
CA GLU A 6 7.93 2.20 -9.46
C GLU A 6 8.16 1.23 -8.30
N HIS A 7 7.98 1.70 -7.07
CA HIS A 7 8.10 0.89 -5.86
C HIS A 7 6.71 0.46 -5.33
N GLY A 8 5.70 0.38 -6.19
CA GLY A 8 4.37 -0.10 -5.82
C GLY A 8 4.37 -1.57 -5.41
N PHE A 9 3.34 -1.99 -4.67
CA PHE A 9 3.23 -3.34 -4.12
C PHE A 9 3.38 -4.41 -5.21
N LEU A 10 4.28 -5.38 -5.00
CA LEU A 10 4.68 -6.38 -6.00
C LEU A 10 3.52 -7.19 -6.59
N MET A 11 2.38 -7.24 -5.91
CA MET A 11 1.22 -7.94 -6.45
C MET A 11 0.58 -7.23 -7.65
N TYR A 12 0.82 -5.94 -7.87
CA TYR A 12 0.28 -5.23 -9.02
C TYR A 12 0.89 -5.74 -10.33
N PRO A 13 2.22 -5.73 -10.53
CA PRO A 13 2.80 -6.29 -11.74
C PRO A 13 2.57 -7.81 -11.87
N LEU A 14 2.60 -8.56 -10.76
CA LEU A 14 2.35 -10.00 -10.80
C LEU A 14 0.91 -10.32 -11.22
N GLY A 15 -0.08 -9.60 -10.67
CA GLY A 15 -1.48 -9.74 -11.06
C GLY A 15 -1.73 -9.32 -12.50
N ALA A 16 -1.11 -8.23 -12.97
CA ALA A 16 -1.19 -7.80 -14.36
C ALA A 16 -0.66 -8.90 -15.31
N MET A 17 0.54 -9.42 -15.06
CA MET A 17 1.12 -10.48 -15.88
C MET A 17 0.30 -11.77 -15.84
N ALA A 18 -0.21 -12.17 -14.67
CA ALA A 18 -1.06 -13.35 -14.53
C ALA A 18 -2.38 -13.24 -15.31
N SER A 19 -2.83 -11.99 -15.54
CA SER A 19 -4.03 -11.69 -16.33
C SER A 19 -3.72 -11.43 -17.82
N GLY A 20 -2.48 -11.63 -18.28
CA GLY A 20 -2.05 -11.35 -19.64
C GLY A 20 -1.90 -9.86 -19.98
N ALA A 21 -1.94 -8.99 -18.99
CA ALA A 21 -1.73 -7.56 -19.16
C ALA A 21 -0.24 -7.19 -19.03
N THR A 22 0.14 -6.08 -19.64
CA THR A 22 1.49 -5.53 -19.54
C THR A 22 1.57 -4.57 -18.36
N PRO A 23 2.42 -4.84 -17.36
CA PRO A 23 2.67 -3.88 -16.28
C PRO A 23 3.56 -2.73 -16.77
N VAL A 24 3.20 -1.50 -16.41
CA VAL A 24 3.93 -0.28 -16.77
C VAL A 24 4.26 0.48 -15.49
N LYS A 25 5.55 0.71 -15.25
CA LYS A 25 6.01 1.49 -14.09
C LYS A 25 5.96 2.98 -14.38
N ALA A 26 5.47 3.75 -13.43
CA ALA A 26 5.61 5.21 -13.38
C ALA A 26 6.70 5.57 -12.36
N ALA A 27 7.58 6.49 -12.71
CA ALA A 27 8.61 6.98 -11.80
C ALA A 27 7.98 7.63 -10.55
N GLU A 28 8.76 7.68 -9.49
CA GLU A 28 8.40 8.33 -8.23
C GLU A 28 9.27 9.56 -7.97
N ASP A 29 8.76 10.51 -7.19
CA ASP A 29 9.50 11.65 -6.71
C ASP A 29 9.87 11.41 -5.24
N ASP A 30 11.15 11.22 -4.95
CA ASP A 30 11.66 10.90 -3.61
C ASP A 30 10.85 9.81 -2.90
N PHE A 31 10.72 8.65 -3.56
CA PHE A 31 9.96 7.48 -3.10
C PHE A 31 8.46 7.71 -2.89
N THR A 32 7.94 8.82 -3.38
CA THR A 32 6.53 9.16 -3.31
C THR A 32 5.91 9.06 -4.69
N THR A 33 4.72 8.51 -4.78
CA THR A 33 3.95 8.43 -6.04
C THR A 33 3.88 9.78 -6.72
N SER A 34 4.33 9.86 -7.97
CA SER A 34 4.26 11.07 -8.81
C SER A 34 3.04 10.97 -9.73
N VAL A 35 2.08 11.85 -9.53
CA VAL A 35 0.87 11.92 -10.38
C VAL A 35 1.23 12.26 -11.82
N ASP A 36 2.18 13.18 -12.02
CA ASP A 36 2.64 13.57 -13.35
C ASP A 36 3.32 12.42 -14.08
N ALA A 37 4.13 11.63 -13.37
CA ALA A 37 4.77 10.45 -13.94
C ALA A 37 3.74 9.37 -14.31
N ILE A 38 2.73 9.14 -13.48
CA ILE A 38 1.63 8.21 -13.81
C ILE A 38 0.91 8.68 -15.08
N LEU A 39 0.47 9.93 -15.11
CA LEU A 39 -0.25 10.50 -16.26
C LEU A 39 0.62 10.50 -17.54
N GLY A 40 1.93 10.69 -17.39
CA GLY A 40 2.89 10.69 -18.50
C GLY A 40 3.11 9.33 -19.16
N VAL A 41 2.79 8.21 -18.48
CA VAL A 41 2.92 6.85 -19.04
C VAL A 41 1.58 6.22 -19.43
N VAL A 42 0.47 6.90 -19.18
CA VAL A 42 -0.87 6.46 -19.62
C VAL A 42 -0.97 6.55 -21.13
N THR A 43 -1.47 5.49 -21.76
CA THR A 43 -1.71 5.39 -23.21
C THR A 43 -3.16 4.92 -23.47
N ASP A 44 -3.56 4.87 -24.74
CA ASP A 44 -4.86 4.29 -25.17
C ASP A 44 -5.03 2.81 -24.80
N ARG A 45 -3.93 2.12 -24.51
CA ARG A 45 -3.90 0.72 -24.05
C ARG A 45 -4.03 0.59 -22.54
N THR A 46 -3.87 1.66 -21.79
CA THR A 46 -4.00 1.64 -20.32
C THR A 46 -5.47 1.38 -19.95
N LYS A 47 -5.70 0.38 -19.09
CA LYS A 47 -7.04 0.04 -18.61
C LYS A 47 -7.17 0.14 -17.10
N MET A 48 -6.03 0.19 -16.40
CA MET A 48 -6.03 0.23 -14.93
C MET A 48 -4.79 0.95 -14.41
N VAL A 49 -5.00 1.72 -13.34
CA VAL A 49 -3.94 2.35 -12.55
C VAL A 49 -4.09 1.87 -11.11
N PHE A 50 -3.02 1.31 -10.53
CA PHE A 50 -2.96 1.00 -9.09
C PHE A 50 -2.15 2.04 -8.36
N VAL A 51 -2.68 2.55 -7.24
CA VAL A 51 -1.94 3.40 -6.31
C VAL A 51 -2.17 2.89 -4.89
N ALA A 52 -1.12 2.43 -4.22
CA ALA A 52 -1.17 2.21 -2.79
C ALA A 52 -0.99 3.55 -2.07
N ASN A 53 -1.93 3.88 -1.19
CA ASN A 53 -1.90 5.14 -0.44
C ASN A 53 -2.39 4.93 1.00
N PRO A 54 -1.47 4.82 1.98
CA PRO A 54 0.00 4.88 1.90
C PRO A 54 0.65 3.72 1.11
N ASN A 55 1.82 4.00 0.50
CA ASN A 55 2.54 3.02 -0.30
C ASN A 55 3.34 2.02 0.57
N ASN A 56 3.45 0.80 0.10
CA ASN A 56 4.32 -0.25 0.61
C ASN A 56 5.30 -0.66 -0.52
N PRO A 57 6.64 -0.54 -0.35
CA PRO A 57 7.36 -0.50 0.93
C PRO A 57 7.83 0.88 1.40
N THR A 58 7.53 1.96 0.72
CA THR A 58 8.11 3.29 1.02
C THR A 58 7.50 3.94 2.27
N GLY A 59 6.23 3.68 2.58
CA GLY A 59 5.50 4.31 3.68
C GLY A 59 5.04 5.73 3.39
N THR A 60 5.33 6.26 2.21
CA THR A 60 4.91 7.57 1.73
C THR A 60 3.44 7.59 1.33
N TYR A 61 2.86 8.77 1.22
CA TYR A 61 1.49 8.96 0.75
C TYR A 61 1.39 10.21 -0.13
N ILE A 62 0.36 10.27 -0.96
CA ILE A 62 -0.06 11.48 -1.66
C ILE A 62 -1.32 12.05 -1.01
N SER A 63 -1.47 13.36 -1.05
CA SER A 63 -2.62 14.05 -0.49
C SER A 63 -3.92 13.73 -1.25
N ASN A 64 -5.06 14.02 -0.62
CA ASN A 64 -6.36 13.91 -1.29
C ASN A 64 -6.42 14.76 -2.57
N ALA A 65 -5.84 15.95 -2.55
CA ALA A 65 -5.79 16.83 -3.72
C ALA A 65 -5.03 16.19 -4.89
N GLU A 66 -3.89 15.56 -4.62
CA GLU A 66 -3.12 14.83 -5.64
C GLU A 66 -3.86 13.59 -6.15
N MET A 67 -4.56 12.86 -5.29
CA MET A 67 -5.37 11.72 -5.71
C MET A 67 -6.54 12.16 -6.60
N GLN A 68 -7.19 13.29 -6.29
CA GLN A 68 -8.22 13.89 -7.14
C GLN A 68 -7.64 14.35 -8.47
N ARG A 69 -6.45 14.99 -8.46
CA ARG A 69 -5.73 15.40 -9.67
C ARG A 69 -5.42 14.18 -10.57
N LEU A 70 -4.98 13.09 -9.96
CA LEU A 70 -4.76 11.84 -10.68
C LEU A 70 -6.05 11.38 -11.36
N ARG A 71 -7.16 11.24 -10.62
CA ARG A 71 -8.42 10.77 -11.22
C ARG A 71 -8.88 11.70 -12.36
N ALA A 72 -8.81 13.01 -12.15
CA ALA A 72 -9.21 13.99 -13.15
C ALA A 72 -8.35 13.97 -14.44
N GLY A 73 -7.09 13.55 -14.32
CA GLY A 73 -6.17 13.42 -15.46
C GLY A 73 -6.25 12.07 -16.20
N LEU A 74 -6.88 11.06 -15.60
CA LEU A 74 -7.04 9.74 -16.23
C LEU A 74 -8.25 9.74 -17.18
N PRO A 75 -8.16 9.04 -18.34
CA PRO A 75 -9.32 8.80 -19.21
C PRO A 75 -10.47 8.11 -18.48
N ASP A 76 -11.71 8.34 -18.94
CA ASP A 76 -12.92 7.80 -18.31
C ASP A 76 -13.01 6.27 -18.39
N ASP A 77 -12.36 5.64 -19.35
CA ASP A 77 -12.32 4.19 -19.49
C ASP A 77 -11.17 3.52 -18.72
N VAL A 78 -10.38 4.28 -17.97
CA VAL A 78 -9.29 3.78 -17.12
C VAL A 78 -9.77 3.66 -15.68
N MET A 79 -9.67 2.47 -15.14
CA MET A 79 -10.01 2.20 -13.73
C MET A 79 -8.88 2.65 -12.80
N LEU A 80 -9.20 3.40 -11.76
CA LEU A 80 -8.28 3.73 -10.67
C LEU A 80 -8.56 2.82 -9.48
N VAL A 81 -7.54 2.07 -9.04
CA VAL A 81 -7.59 1.25 -7.83
C VAL A 81 -6.73 1.89 -6.75
N ILE A 82 -7.38 2.33 -5.68
CA ILE A 82 -6.74 2.92 -4.50
C ILE A 82 -6.60 1.83 -3.45
N ASP A 83 -5.37 1.35 -3.24
CA ASP A 83 -5.07 0.38 -2.20
C ASP A 83 -4.80 1.09 -0.87
N SER A 84 -5.80 1.13 -0.02
CA SER A 84 -5.81 1.82 1.26
C SER A 84 -5.54 0.86 2.44
N ALA A 85 -4.64 -0.12 2.24
CA ALA A 85 -4.33 -1.15 3.23
C ALA A 85 -3.75 -0.60 4.55
N TYR A 86 -3.20 0.60 4.54
CA TYR A 86 -2.61 1.27 5.72
C TYR A 86 -3.37 2.53 6.16
N ALA A 87 -4.56 2.76 5.62
CA ALA A 87 -5.32 3.99 5.84
C ALA A 87 -5.61 4.28 7.31
N GLU A 88 -5.84 3.25 8.14
CA GLU A 88 -6.17 3.40 9.55
C GLU A 88 -5.02 3.96 10.40
N PHE A 89 -3.79 3.90 9.90
CA PHE A 89 -2.61 4.47 10.57
C PHE A 89 -2.41 5.95 10.28
N VAL A 90 -3.05 6.50 9.25
CA VAL A 90 -2.80 7.87 8.81
C VAL A 90 -3.59 8.87 9.64
N SER A 91 -2.86 9.78 10.31
CA SER A 91 -3.41 10.89 11.12
C SER A 91 -3.24 12.26 10.43
N ARG A 92 -3.06 12.28 9.09
CA ARG A 92 -2.87 13.50 8.31
C ARG A 92 -4.20 14.09 7.85
N ASN A 93 -4.35 15.41 7.99
CA ASN A 93 -5.60 16.10 7.63
C ASN A 93 -5.83 16.23 6.11
N ASP A 94 -4.78 16.08 5.31
CA ASP A 94 -4.81 16.15 3.84
C ASP A 94 -4.93 14.77 3.19
N TYR A 95 -5.06 13.70 3.97
CA TYR A 95 -5.23 12.33 3.50
C TYR A 95 -6.70 11.93 3.45
N ASN A 96 -7.08 11.15 2.41
CA ASN A 96 -8.37 10.48 2.30
C ASN A 96 -8.18 9.04 1.81
N ALA A 97 -8.93 8.10 2.38
CA ALA A 97 -8.84 6.68 2.03
C ALA A 97 -9.50 6.31 0.69
N GLY A 98 -10.22 7.23 0.06
CA GLY A 98 -10.81 7.05 -1.27
C GLY A 98 -12.30 6.74 -1.31
N ILE A 99 -13.03 6.70 -0.19
CA ILE A 99 -14.48 6.42 -0.17
C ILE A 99 -15.24 7.45 -1.00
N GLU A 100 -15.03 8.75 -0.75
CA GLU A 100 -15.69 9.84 -1.47
C GLU A 100 -15.39 9.84 -2.97
N MET A 101 -14.20 9.35 -3.35
CA MET A 101 -13.82 9.23 -4.75
C MET A 101 -14.58 8.09 -5.45
N VAL A 102 -14.80 6.96 -4.75
CA VAL A 102 -15.65 5.87 -5.26
C VAL A 102 -17.09 6.35 -5.44
N GLU A 103 -17.62 7.16 -4.49
CA GLU A 103 -18.97 7.71 -4.58
C GLU A 103 -19.15 8.70 -5.73
N ALA A 104 -18.05 9.35 -6.15
CA ALA A 104 -18.07 10.35 -7.21
C ALA A 104 -17.78 9.80 -8.61
N HIS A 105 -17.30 8.57 -8.75
CA HIS A 105 -16.83 8.01 -10.02
C HIS A 105 -17.16 6.52 -10.19
N ASP A 106 -17.66 6.15 -11.37
CA ASP A 106 -18.06 4.77 -11.70
C ASP A 106 -16.86 3.84 -12.01
N ASN A 107 -15.64 4.37 -12.05
CA ASN A 107 -14.42 3.65 -12.40
C ASN A 107 -13.31 3.76 -11.33
N VAL A 108 -13.70 3.96 -10.09
CA VAL A 108 -12.78 3.95 -8.94
C VAL A 108 -13.12 2.79 -8.01
N VAL A 109 -12.10 2.10 -7.55
CA VAL A 109 -12.18 1.03 -6.55
C VAL A 109 -11.24 1.36 -5.41
N MET A 110 -11.73 1.30 -4.18
CA MET A 110 -10.90 1.39 -2.98
C MET A 110 -10.84 0.03 -2.30
N THR A 111 -9.62 -0.42 -1.92
CA THR A 111 -9.42 -1.69 -1.21
C THR A 111 -8.91 -1.49 0.19
N ARG A 112 -9.34 -2.35 1.11
CA ARG A 112 -8.95 -2.36 2.53
C ARG A 112 -8.64 -3.77 2.99
N THR A 113 -7.93 -3.89 4.10
CA THR A 113 -7.53 -5.19 4.64
C THR A 113 -7.68 -5.27 6.15
N PHE A 114 -8.02 -6.46 6.65
CA PHE A 114 -7.96 -6.78 8.07
C PHE A 114 -6.56 -7.24 8.51
N SER A 115 -5.62 -7.33 7.57
CA SER A 115 -4.28 -7.87 7.83
C SER A 115 -3.35 -6.91 8.58
N LYS A 116 -3.69 -5.62 8.68
CA LYS A 116 -2.82 -4.58 9.26
C LYS A 116 -3.30 -4.18 10.65
N ILE A 117 -3.94 -3.04 10.79
CA ILE A 117 -4.31 -2.50 12.10
C ILE A 117 -5.19 -3.46 12.93
N TYR A 118 -6.03 -4.25 12.28
CA TYR A 118 -6.90 -5.23 12.94
C TYR A 118 -6.19 -6.53 13.37
N GLY A 119 -4.90 -6.72 13.01
CA GLY A 119 -4.11 -7.88 13.43
C GLY A 119 -4.52 -9.23 12.83
N LEU A 120 -5.42 -9.27 11.84
CA LEU A 120 -6.02 -10.50 11.30
C LEU A 120 -5.34 -11.03 10.03
N GLY A 121 -4.03 -10.77 9.86
CA GLY A 121 -3.28 -11.14 8.64
C GLY A 121 -3.33 -12.62 8.29
N GLY A 122 -3.40 -13.51 9.27
CA GLY A 122 -3.50 -14.96 9.08
C GLY A 122 -4.86 -15.44 8.60
N LEU A 123 -5.94 -14.65 8.79
CA LEU A 123 -7.31 -15.04 8.41
C LEU A 123 -7.66 -14.75 6.95
N ARG A 124 -6.82 -14.01 6.24
CA ARG A 124 -6.98 -13.70 4.81
C ARG A 124 -8.31 -12.99 4.49
N LEU A 125 -8.58 -11.90 5.21
CA LEU A 125 -9.79 -11.08 5.04
C LEU A 125 -9.42 -9.68 4.55
N GLY A 126 -10.16 -9.20 3.57
CA GLY A 126 -10.13 -7.84 3.04
C GLY A 126 -11.46 -7.52 2.37
N TRP A 127 -11.63 -6.29 1.95
CA TRP A 127 -12.84 -5.84 1.27
C TRP A 127 -12.50 -4.73 0.27
N ALA A 128 -13.38 -4.55 -0.69
CA ALA A 128 -13.34 -3.44 -1.63
C ALA A 128 -14.64 -2.64 -1.53
N TYR A 129 -14.51 -1.33 -1.66
CA TYR A 129 -15.63 -0.43 -1.91
C TYR A 129 -15.54 0.02 -3.37
N CYS A 130 -16.60 -0.20 -4.13
CA CYS A 130 -16.62 0.05 -5.55
C CYS A 130 -18.06 0.25 -6.05
N PRO A 131 -18.26 0.81 -7.25
CA PRO A 131 -19.56 0.86 -7.90
C PRO A 131 -20.20 -0.52 -8.06
N GLU A 132 -21.53 -0.58 -8.04
CA GLU A 132 -22.30 -1.83 -8.10
C GLU A 132 -21.94 -2.71 -9.30
N GLU A 133 -21.73 -2.09 -10.46
CA GLU A 133 -21.36 -2.81 -11.69
C GLU A 133 -20.03 -3.57 -11.53
N ILE A 134 -19.04 -2.96 -10.88
CA ILE A 134 -17.75 -3.59 -10.58
C ILE A 134 -17.93 -4.69 -9.52
N ALA A 135 -18.73 -4.44 -8.49
CA ALA A 135 -19.03 -5.46 -7.48
C ALA A 135 -19.70 -6.69 -8.10
N MET A 136 -20.59 -6.50 -9.06
CA MET A 136 -21.21 -7.61 -9.82
C MET A 136 -20.18 -8.41 -10.63
N VAL A 137 -19.14 -7.77 -11.18
CA VAL A 137 -18.05 -8.48 -11.86
C VAL A 137 -17.28 -9.33 -10.84
N PHE A 138 -16.93 -8.79 -9.68
CA PHE A 138 -16.29 -9.58 -8.62
C PHE A 138 -17.13 -10.78 -8.19
N HIS A 139 -18.44 -10.62 -8.07
CA HIS A 139 -19.34 -11.75 -7.74
C HIS A 139 -19.36 -12.85 -8.80
N ARG A 140 -19.12 -12.53 -10.06
CA ARG A 140 -19.07 -13.53 -11.16
C ARG A 140 -17.74 -14.28 -11.21
N VAL A 141 -16.63 -13.65 -10.80
CA VAL A 141 -15.28 -14.23 -10.94
C VAL A 141 -14.71 -14.82 -9.64
N ARG A 142 -15.25 -14.43 -8.48
CA ARG A 142 -14.78 -14.96 -7.20
C ARG A 142 -15.09 -16.46 -7.10
N GLY A 143 -14.17 -17.22 -6.49
CA GLY A 143 -14.41 -18.62 -6.16
C GLY A 143 -15.55 -18.78 -5.14
N PRO A 144 -16.23 -19.93 -5.12
CA PRO A 144 -17.20 -20.24 -4.07
C PRO A 144 -16.48 -20.30 -2.72
N PHE A 145 -17.17 -19.81 -1.67
CA PHE A 145 -16.62 -19.81 -0.30
C PHE A 145 -15.26 -19.12 -0.16
N ASN A 146 -15.01 -18.08 -0.94
CA ASN A 146 -13.76 -17.35 -0.98
C ASN A 146 -13.34 -16.71 0.37
N VAL A 147 -14.27 -16.53 1.31
CA VAL A 147 -14.00 -16.08 2.67
C VAL A 147 -14.46 -17.17 3.65
N ASN A 148 -13.58 -17.58 4.56
CA ASN A 148 -13.91 -18.60 5.55
C ASN A 148 -14.75 -18.02 6.71
N ALA A 149 -15.55 -18.87 7.37
CA ALA A 149 -16.48 -18.45 8.43
C ALA A 149 -15.75 -17.84 9.64
N GLY A 150 -14.56 -18.34 9.99
CA GLY A 150 -13.73 -17.78 11.07
C GLY A 150 -13.28 -16.35 10.76
N ALA A 151 -12.90 -16.08 9.50
CA ALA A 151 -12.52 -14.73 9.07
C ALA A 151 -13.71 -13.76 9.14
N LEU A 152 -14.90 -14.18 8.74
CA LEU A 152 -16.11 -13.34 8.83
C LEU A 152 -16.45 -12.98 10.29
N ALA A 153 -16.45 -13.97 11.19
CA ALA A 153 -16.74 -13.75 12.59
C ALA A 153 -15.69 -12.83 13.26
N ALA A 154 -14.40 -13.09 13.01
CA ALA A 154 -13.31 -12.28 13.55
C ALA A 154 -13.30 -10.87 12.97
N GLY A 155 -13.57 -10.71 11.66
CA GLY A 155 -13.67 -9.41 11.02
C GLY A 155 -14.77 -8.54 11.60
N LEU A 156 -15.96 -9.11 11.84
CA LEU A 156 -17.05 -8.40 12.50
C LEU A 156 -16.66 -7.97 13.92
N ALA A 157 -16.07 -8.85 14.70
CA ALA A 157 -15.61 -8.54 16.05
C ALA A 157 -14.56 -7.42 16.04
N ALA A 158 -13.60 -7.48 15.11
CA ALA A 158 -12.53 -6.47 14.97
C ALA A 158 -13.06 -5.07 14.57
N LEU A 159 -14.08 -5.00 13.71
CA LEU A 159 -14.73 -3.72 13.36
C LEU A 159 -15.44 -3.07 14.54
N LEU A 160 -15.97 -3.86 15.45
CA LEU A 160 -16.67 -3.38 16.65
C LEU A 160 -15.70 -3.01 17.79
N ASP A 161 -14.46 -3.49 17.75
CA ASP A 161 -13.43 -3.19 18.75
C ASP A 161 -12.66 -1.91 18.40
N VAL A 162 -13.35 -0.78 18.50
CA VAL A 162 -12.77 0.55 18.25
C VAL A 162 -11.62 0.84 19.22
N ALA A 163 -11.74 0.40 20.48
CA ALA A 163 -10.71 0.61 21.50
C ALA A 163 -9.38 -0.05 21.13
N HIS A 164 -9.41 -1.27 20.57
CA HIS A 164 -8.21 -1.93 20.06
C HIS A 164 -7.59 -1.15 18.91
N THR A 165 -8.41 -0.70 17.95
CA THR A 165 -7.93 0.06 16.77
C THR A 165 -7.27 1.37 17.18
N ASP A 166 -7.87 2.11 18.12
CA ASP A 166 -7.31 3.35 18.65
C ASP A 166 -6.02 3.12 19.43
N ALA A 167 -5.96 2.09 20.25
CA ALA A 167 -4.76 1.69 20.98
C ALA A 167 -3.64 1.27 20.03
N ALA A 168 -3.95 0.50 18.98
CA ALA A 168 -2.99 0.07 17.96
C ALA A 168 -2.42 1.27 17.18
N ARG A 169 -3.26 2.25 16.82
CA ARG A 169 -2.81 3.50 16.18
C ARG A 169 -1.90 4.30 17.10
N ALA A 170 -2.30 4.55 18.33
CA ALA A 170 -1.50 5.29 19.28
C ALA A 170 -0.15 4.63 19.57
N HIS A 171 -0.13 3.29 19.70
CA HIS A 171 1.10 2.50 19.82
C HIS A 171 2.00 2.69 18.59
N ASN A 172 1.44 2.58 17.39
CA ASN A 172 2.20 2.79 16.16
C ASN A 172 2.81 4.21 16.09
N ASP A 173 2.03 5.24 16.37
CA ASP A 173 2.49 6.63 16.34
C ASP A 173 3.67 6.85 17.29
N GLN A 174 3.57 6.32 18.51
CA GLN A 174 4.64 6.39 19.51
C GLN A 174 5.92 5.69 19.01
N TRP A 175 5.81 4.46 18.52
CA TRP A 175 6.98 3.66 18.20
C TRP A 175 7.58 4.01 16.83
N LEU A 176 6.78 4.46 15.89
CA LEU A 176 7.30 4.98 14.62
C LEU A 176 8.15 6.22 14.85
N ALA A 177 7.68 7.16 15.66
CA ALA A 177 8.44 8.34 16.05
C ALA A 177 9.75 7.97 16.75
N TRP A 178 9.68 7.06 17.72
CA TRP A 178 10.88 6.56 18.41
C TRP A 178 11.89 5.91 17.45
N MET A 179 11.44 5.08 16.51
CA MET A 179 12.31 4.44 15.52
C MET A 179 12.99 5.48 14.62
N GLN A 180 12.29 6.52 14.20
CA GLN A 180 12.84 7.60 13.40
C GLN A 180 13.92 8.36 14.18
N ASP A 181 13.66 8.66 15.45
CA ASP A 181 14.63 9.33 16.34
C ASP A 181 15.88 8.45 16.55
N GLU A 182 15.72 7.15 16.74
CA GLU A 182 16.85 6.23 16.87
C GLU A 182 17.64 6.09 15.55
N CYS A 183 16.99 6.07 14.40
CA CYS A 183 17.69 6.12 13.11
C CYS A 183 18.51 7.41 12.99
N ASN A 184 17.95 8.55 13.34
CA ASN A 184 18.67 9.83 13.34
C ASN A 184 19.87 9.81 14.29
N ARG A 185 19.70 9.27 15.51
CA ARG A 185 20.78 9.12 16.49
C ARG A 185 21.92 8.22 15.98
N LEU A 186 21.57 7.19 15.21
CA LEU A 186 22.52 6.25 14.60
C LEU A 186 23.04 6.71 13.23
N GLN A 187 22.63 7.89 12.77
CA GLN A 187 22.98 8.44 11.45
C GLN A 187 22.55 7.54 10.27
N LEU A 188 21.47 6.79 10.44
CA LEU A 188 20.84 5.98 9.40
C LEU A 188 19.81 6.82 8.66
N SER A 189 19.92 6.88 7.34
CA SER A 189 18.89 7.48 6.49
C SER A 189 17.68 6.56 6.39
N PHE A 190 16.49 7.14 6.31
CA PHE A 190 15.24 6.39 6.15
C PHE A 190 14.24 7.18 5.31
N ILE A 191 13.24 6.50 4.76
CA ILE A 191 12.12 7.11 4.07
C ILE A 191 11.05 7.44 5.13
N PRO A 192 10.62 8.71 5.31
CA PRO A 192 9.56 9.05 6.25
C PRO A 192 8.26 8.29 5.94
N SER A 193 7.69 7.64 6.95
CA SER A 193 6.52 6.77 6.79
C SER A 193 5.32 7.28 7.57
N VAL A 194 4.12 7.00 7.05
CA VAL A 194 2.84 7.14 7.78
C VAL A 194 2.17 5.78 8.00
N GLY A 195 2.86 4.67 7.66
CA GLY A 195 2.40 3.30 7.90
C GLY A 195 2.87 2.75 9.25
N ASN A 196 2.84 1.42 9.38
CA ASN A 196 3.35 0.71 10.56
C ASN A 196 4.69 0.02 10.29
N PHE A 197 5.53 0.63 9.50
CA PHE A 197 6.88 0.20 9.17
C PHE A 197 7.75 1.39 8.79
N LEU A 198 9.07 1.20 8.78
CA LEU A 198 10.06 2.18 8.36
C LEU A 198 11.03 1.53 7.38
N THR A 199 11.29 2.19 6.26
CA THR A 199 12.28 1.76 5.26
C THR A 199 13.58 2.48 5.49
N ILE A 200 14.61 1.73 5.89
CA ILE A 200 15.91 2.27 6.32
C ILE A 200 16.95 2.00 5.22
N LYS A 201 17.73 3.02 4.89
CA LYS A 201 18.82 2.94 3.93
C LYS A 201 20.10 2.47 4.58
N PHE A 202 20.81 1.59 3.89
CA PHE A 202 22.13 1.08 4.24
C PHE A 202 23.12 1.34 3.09
N ASP A 203 24.36 0.91 3.26
CA ASP A 203 25.35 0.94 2.19
C ASP A 203 24.97 0.02 1.02
N ASP A 204 25.43 0.32 -0.17
CA ASP A 204 25.12 -0.49 -1.35
C ASP A 204 25.80 -1.88 -1.30
N ALA A 205 26.91 -2.01 -0.57
CA ALA A 205 27.65 -3.27 -0.43
C ALA A 205 28.50 -3.30 0.85
N GLY A 206 29.06 -4.48 1.17
CA GLY A 206 29.98 -4.67 2.28
C GLY A 206 29.29 -4.86 3.63
N PRO A 207 30.05 -4.72 4.73
CA PRO A 207 29.54 -5.00 6.08
C PRO A 207 28.41 -4.08 6.56
N GLY A 208 28.29 -2.90 5.98
CA GLY A 208 27.21 -1.92 6.24
C GLY A 208 25.99 -2.07 5.34
N SER A 209 25.91 -3.10 4.49
CA SER A 209 24.80 -3.28 3.54
C SER A 209 23.51 -3.76 4.21
N ALA A 210 22.36 -3.52 3.54
CA ALA A 210 21.07 -4.03 3.96
C ALA A 210 21.06 -5.56 4.14
N ALA A 211 21.76 -6.30 3.26
CA ALA A 211 21.87 -7.75 3.36
C ALA A 211 22.64 -8.18 4.61
N ALA A 212 23.76 -7.51 4.92
CA ALA A 212 24.54 -7.78 6.14
C ALA A 212 23.75 -7.41 7.41
N ALA A 213 23.02 -6.29 7.40
CA ALA A 213 22.15 -5.89 8.49
C ALA A 213 21.00 -6.89 8.71
N GLN A 214 20.39 -7.39 7.62
CA GLN A 214 19.36 -8.42 7.68
C GLN A 214 19.90 -9.72 8.30
N GLU A 215 21.08 -10.19 7.87
CA GLU A 215 21.70 -11.38 8.41
C GLU A 215 22.02 -11.22 9.90
N PHE A 216 22.64 -10.10 10.28
CA PHE A 216 22.98 -9.77 11.66
C PHE A 216 21.76 -9.76 12.59
N LEU A 217 20.67 -9.14 12.17
CA LEU A 217 19.44 -9.06 12.94
C LEU A 217 18.73 -10.42 13.00
N SER A 218 18.66 -11.14 11.88
CA SER A 218 18.03 -12.48 11.81
C SER A 218 18.72 -13.49 12.73
N ALA A 219 20.06 -13.44 12.82
CA ALA A 219 20.82 -14.27 13.76
C ALA A 219 20.49 -13.99 15.24
N ARG A 220 19.82 -12.89 15.53
CA ARG A 220 19.37 -12.46 16.87
C ARG A 220 17.84 -12.56 17.06
N GLY A 221 17.16 -13.23 16.14
CA GLY A 221 15.70 -13.43 16.19
C GLY A 221 14.87 -12.21 15.76
N ILE A 222 15.50 -11.18 15.19
CA ILE A 222 14.82 -10.00 14.63
C ILE A 222 14.75 -10.21 13.12
N LEU A 223 13.54 -10.31 12.59
CA LEU A 223 13.29 -10.66 11.18
C LEU A 223 12.85 -9.43 10.36
N PRO A 224 13.79 -8.60 9.87
CA PRO A 224 13.45 -7.49 8.98
C PRO A 224 13.06 -7.99 7.60
N ARG A 225 12.36 -7.17 6.83
CA ARG A 225 11.98 -7.47 5.46
C ARG A 225 13.00 -6.89 4.48
N GLY A 226 13.71 -7.75 3.75
CA GLY A 226 14.50 -7.33 2.58
C GLY A 226 13.56 -6.90 1.44
N ILE A 227 13.86 -5.77 0.83
CA ILE A 227 13.01 -5.16 -0.21
C ILE A 227 13.72 -4.99 -1.56
N ALA A 228 14.77 -5.77 -1.81
CA ALA A 228 15.50 -5.78 -3.09
C ALA A 228 14.60 -6.06 -4.31
N ALA A 229 13.54 -6.86 -4.14
CA ALA A 229 12.58 -7.15 -5.20
C ALA A 229 11.77 -5.92 -5.67
N TYR A 230 11.75 -4.85 -4.86
CA TYR A 230 11.16 -3.56 -5.22
C TYR A 230 12.15 -2.61 -5.95
N GLY A 231 13.37 -3.05 -6.24
CA GLY A 231 14.46 -2.21 -6.74
C GLY A 231 15.22 -1.47 -5.64
N LEU A 232 14.95 -1.77 -4.37
CA LEU A 232 15.48 -1.11 -3.18
C LEU A 232 16.48 -2.04 -2.45
N ALA A 233 17.53 -2.49 -3.15
CA ALA A 233 18.49 -3.45 -2.59
C ALA A 233 19.34 -2.90 -1.43
N ALA A 234 19.51 -1.58 -1.36
CA ALA A 234 20.22 -0.89 -0.27
C ALA A 234 19.31 -0.52 0.93
N TYR A 235 18.06 -0.98 0.94
CA TYR A 235 17.07 -0.63 1.96
C TYR A 235 16.58 -1.86 2.71
#